data_ee3a2faef968dab8139c74653f81cc2b
#
_entry.id   ee3a2faef968dab8139c74653f81cc2b
#
_cell.length_a   1.000
_cell.length_b   1.000
_cell.length_c   1.000
_cell.angle_alpha   90.00
_cell.angle_beta   90.00
_cell.angle_gamma   90.00
#
_symmetry.space_group_name_H-M   'P 1'
#
loop_
_entity.id
_entity.type
_entity.pdbx_description
1 polymer ?
#
loop_
_entity_poly.entity_id
_entity_poly.type
_entity_poly.pdbx_seq_one_letter_code
_entity_poly.pdbx_strand_id
1 'polypeptide(L)'
;MKLQRLFPTLLFILAAAFAISANAQDRQPEYRLGAGDTIRITVFQNADLTVETRVTENGTITFPLIGVIKIGGMTIGAAEQTIAKALQGGGFIKQAQVNILLLQNRGNQVSVLGQVGRPGRFPLETFNTRISEMVAIAGGINAMGSDVAILTGTREGKPYRKEIDIVGMFLNNKLENDIVVAGGDVIYVHRQPMYYIYGEVQRPGSYRVERGMTVRQALAQGGGPTPRGTERSLGMYRRGSDGKVVSLNPELNGPVQPDDVLYVKESLF
;
A
#
# COMPACT_ATOMS: atom_id res chain seq x y z
N MET A 1 -26.24 36.38 49.12
CA MET A 1 -24.79 36.39 49.35
C MET A 1 -24.20 34.98 49.24
N LYS A 2 -24.35 34.26 48.11
CA LYS A 2 -23.79 32.91 47.90
C LYS A 2 -23.29 32.64 46.46
N LEU A 3 -23.20 33.67 45.60
CA LEU A 3 -22.82 33.49 44.17
C LEU A 3 -21.35 33.81 43.84
N GLN A 4 -20.58 34.35 44.77
CA GLN A 4 -19.19 34.82 44.52
C GLN A 4 -18.09 33.76 44.74
N ARG A 5 -18.42 32.54 45.21
CA ARG A 5 -17.41 31.49 45.50
C ARG A 5 -17.32 30.42 44.44
N LEU A 6 -18.15 30.42 43.37
CA LEU A 6 -18.15 29.43 42.31
C LEU A 6 -17.23 29.78 41.10
N PHE A 7 -16.84 31.07 40.98
CA PHE A 7 -16.03 31.53 39.84
C PHE A 7 -14.54 31.07 39.85
N PRO A 8 -13.85 30.98 40.99
CA PRO A 8 -12.45 30.54 40.96
C PRO A 8 -12.29 29.01 40.72
N THR A 9 -13.24 28.19 41.13
CA THR A 9 -13.17 26.72 40.92
C THR A 9 -13.44 26.32 39.48
N LEU A 10 -14.31 27.05 38.76
CA LEU A 10 -14.59 26.81 37.36
C LEU A 10 -13.42 27.19 36.46
N LEU A 11 -12.70 28.30 36.83
CA LEU A 11 -11.51 28.74 36.08
C LEU A 11 -10.32 27.75 36.23
N PHE A 12 -10.19 27.11 37.40
CA PHE A 12 -9.13 26.12 37.65
C PHE A 12 -9.37 24.79 36.90
N ILE A 13 -10.62 24.38 36.75
CA ILE A 13 -10.99 23.19 35.99
C ILE A 13 -10.79 23.42 34.47
N LEU A 14 -11.08 24.62 33.99
CA LEU A 14 -10.86 24.98 32.58
C LEU A 14 -9.37 25.06 32.22
N ALA A 15 -8.53 25.57 33.14
CA ALA A 15 -7.07 25.61 32.95
C ALA A 15 -6.42 24.22 33.01
N ALA A 16 -6.93 23.27 33.79
CA ALA A 16 -6.46 21.91 33.87
C ALA A 16 -6.83 21.08 32.59
N ALA A 17 -7.99 21.36 31.96
CA ALA A 17 -8.39 20.73 30.71
C ALA A 17 -7.52 21.16 29.52
N PHE A 18 -6.98 22.39 29.54
CA PHE A 18 -6.07 22.87 28.48
C PHE A 18 -4.63 22.32 28.59
N ALA A 19 -4.21 21.90 29.79
CA ALA A 19 -2.86 21.38 30.01
C ALA A 19 -2.70 19.90 29.51
N ILE A 20 -3.79 19.17 29.30
CA ILE A 20 -3.75 17.74 28.85
C ILE A 20 -3.62 17.63 27.35
N SER A 21 -3.89 18.68 26.57
CA SER A 21 -3.85 18.63 25.09
C SER A 21 -2.47 18.88 24.47
N ALA A 22 -1.42 19.12 25.26
CA ALA A 22 -0.13 19.60 24.75
C ALA A 22 0.95 18.54 24.50
N ASN A 23 0.64 17.23 24.62
CA ASN A 23 1.66 16.18 24.49
C ASN A 23 1.35 15.10 23.44
N ALA A 24 0.48 15.36 22.49
CA ALA A 24 0.46 14.58 21.24
C ALA A 24 1.51 15.16 20.30
N GLN A 25 2.78 15.05 20.66
CA GLN A 25 3.87 15.18 19.70
C GLN A 25 3.70 14.02 18.74
N ASP A 26 3.27 14.33 17.53
CA ASP A 26 3.23 13.44 16.37
C ASP A 26 4.68 12.95 16.17
N ARG A 27 5.04 11.84 16.82
CA ARG A 27 6.34 11.19 16.62
C ARG A 27 6.31 10.68 15.21
N GLN A 28 6.87 11.43 14.29
CA GLN A 28 7.12 10.90 12.94
C GLN A 28 7.88 9.58 13.12
N PRO A 29 7.40 8.52 12.49
CA PRO A 29 8.05 7.23 12.58
C PRO A 29 9.48 7.37 12.03
N GLU A 30 10.48 7.13 12.89
CA GLU A 30 11.89 7.16 12.50
C GLU A 30 12.30 5.87 11.77
N TYR A 31 13.26 5.99 10.85
CA TYR A 31 13.81 4.84 10.14
C TYR A 31 14.33 3.78 11.12
N ARG A 32 13.96 2.53 10.89
CA ARG A 32 14.48 1.38 11.63
C ARG A 32 15.37 0.54 10.73
N LEU A 33 16.58 0.28 11.20
CA LEU A 33 17.54 -0.54 10.49
C LEU A 33 16.96 -1.93 10.21
N GLY A 34 16.98 -2.34 8.94
CA GLY A 34 16.46 -3.62 8.48
C GLY A 34 17.55 -4.58 8.03
N ALA A 35 17.20 -5.87 7.93
CA ALA A 35 18.09 -6.87 7.35
C ALA A 35 18.48 -6.48 5.92
N GLY A 36 19.76 -6.54 5.60
CA GLY A 36 20.28 -6.19 4.28
C GLY A 36 20.76 -4.76 4.14
N ASP A 37 20.43 -3.85 5.08
CA ASP A 37 20.93 -2.49 5.07
C ASP A 37 22.45 -2.46 5.16
N THR A 38 23.08 -1.57 4.40
CA THR A 38 24.51 -1.30 4.49
C THR A 38 24.71 0.03 5.19
N ILE A 39 25.46 0.01 6.28
CA ILE A 39 25.73 1.16 7.12
C ILE A 39 27.23 1.39 7.26
N ARG A 40 27.61 2.65 7.41
CA ARG A 40 28.94 3.05 7.85
C ARG A 40 28.83 3.56 9.29
N ILE A 41 29.62 2.97 10.16
CA ILE A 41 29.69 3.35 11.57
C ILE A 41 31.01 4.06 11.78
N THR A 42 30.97 5.25 12.38
CA THR A 42 32.15 6.04 12.73
C THR A 42 32.14 6.33 14.23
N VAL A 43 33.31 6.27 14.85
CA VAL A 43 33.47 6.65 16.27
C VAL A 43 34.36 7.87 16.35
N PHE A 44 33.85 8.93 16.97
CA PHE A 44 34.56 10.19 17.07
C PHE A 44 35.95 10.00 17.71
N GLN A 45 36.98 10.60 17.14
CA GLN A 45 38.37 10.51 17.53
C GLN A 45 38.99 9.06 17.50
N ASN A 46 38.30 8.10 16.88
CA ASN A 46 38.81 6.70 16.75
C ASN A 46 38.54 6.25 15.29
N ALA A 47 39.34 6.79 14.37
CA ALA A 47 39.17 6.52 12.93
C ALA A 47 39.40 5.03 12.57
N ASP A 48 40.22 4.32 13.34
CA ASP A 48 40.49 2.89 13.26
C ASP A 48 39.27 2.01 13.56
N LEU A 49 38.25 2.57 14.20
CA LEU A 49 36.95 1.90 14.45
C LEU A 49 35.90 2.23 13.41
N THR A 50 36.28 2.88 12.28
CA THR A 50 35.35 3.10 11.18
C THR A 50 35.11 1.81 10.42
N VAL A 51 33.84 1.37 10.35
CA VAL A 51 33.45 0.11 9.71
C VAL A 51 32.29 0.33 8.77
N GLU A 52 32.38 -0.21 7.55
CA GLU A 52 31.24 -0.43 6.69
C GLU A 52 30.78 -1.87 6.84
N THR A 53 29.53 -2.06 7.19
CA THR A 53 28.99 -3.39 7.44
C THR A 53 27.55 -3.49 6.98
N ARG A 54 27.11 -4.72 6.73
CA ARG A 54 25.73 -5.02 6.37
C ARG A 54 25.01 -5.65 7.54
N VAL A 55 23.78 -5.20 7.79
CA VAL A 55 22.90 -5.83 8.78
C VAL A 55 22.52 -7.22 8.30
N THR A 56 22.77 -8.24 9.08
CA THR A 56 22.45 -9.64 8.76
C THR A 56 20.93 -9.88 8.79
N GLU A 57 20.48 -11.03 8.30
CA GLU A 57 19.06 -11.41 8.36
C GLU A 57 18.50 -11.48 9.79
N ASN A 58 19.37 -11.81 10.75
CA ASN A 58 19.02 -11.83 12.17
C ASN A 58 19.01 -10.43 12.83
N GLY A 59 19.28 -9.38 12.05
CA GLY A 59 19.35 -8.00 12.54
C GLY A 59 20.62 -7.69 13.35
N THR A 60 21.72 -8.43 13.14
CA THR A 60 22.98 -8.25 13.84
C THR A 60 24.05 -7.66 12.92
N ILE A 61 25.05 -7.03 13.51
CA ILE A 61 26.31 -6.65 12.86
C ILE A 61 27.48 -7.16 13.72
N THR A 62 28.66 -7.26 13.10
CA THR A 62 29.90 -7.45 13.83
C THR A 62 30.67 -6.14 13.88
N PHE A 63 31.06 -5.70 15.07
CA PHE A 63 31.78 -4.45 15.27
C PHE A 63 33.07 -4.71 16.08
N PRO A 64 34.20 -4.06 15.75
CA PRO A 64 35.45 -4.23 16.44
C PRO A 64 35.30 -4.02 17.97
N LEU A 65 36.08 -4.72 18.76
CA LEU A 65 36.12 -4.69 20.22
C LEU A 65 34.89 -5.26 20.94
N ILE A 66 33.68 -5.05 20.42
CA ILE A 66 32.42 -5.48 21.07
C ILE A 66 31.76 -6.70 20.42
N GLY A 67 32.31 -7.20 19.28
CA GLY A 67 31.83 -8.42 18.64
C GLY A 67 30.47 -8.26 17.97
N VAL A 68 29.59 -9.26 18.12
CA VAL A 68 28.29 -9.30 17.51
C VAL A 68 27.28 -8.50 18.34
N ILE A 69 26.59 -7.55 17.71
CA ILE A 69 25.58 -6.69 18.36
C ILE A 69 24.30 -6.65 17.52
N LYS A 70 23.14 -6.70 18.18
CA LYS A 70 21.84 -6.63 17.54
C LYS A 70 21.39 -5.17 17.43
N ILE A 71 21.16 -4.71 16.19
CA ILE A 71 20.69 -3.35 15.89
C ILE A 71 19.46 -3.35 14.98
N GLY A 72 19.11 -4.48 14.40
CA GLY A 72 17.92 -4.62 13.54
C GLY A 72 16.64 -4.30 14.30
N GLY A 73 15.76 -3.52 13.66
CA GLY A 73 14.52 -2.98 14.24
C GLY A 73 14.71 -1.73 15.10
N MET A 74 15.96 -1.32 15.38
CA MET A 74 16.27 -0.07 16.12
C MET A 74 16.27 1.13 15.18
N THR A 75 15.94 2.32 15.70
CA THR A 75 16.22 3.57 14.99
C THR A 75 17.74 3.80 14.91
N ILE A 76 18.19 4.63 13.99
CA ILE A 76 19.62 4.96 13.85
C ILE A 76 20.16 5.46 15.19
N GLY A 77 19.49 6.43 15.82
CA GLY A 77 19.92 6.97 17.12
C GLY A 77 19.92 5.94 18.26
N ALA A 78 18.97 5.00 18.29
CA ALA A 78 18.96 3.91 19.26
C ALA A 78 20.13 2.92 19.02
N ALA A 79 20.44 2.63 17.77
CA ALA A 79 21.58 1.78 17.41
C ALA A 79 22.91 2.45 17.78
N GLU A 80 23.07 3.75 17.51
CA GLU A 80 24.25 4.54 17.93
C GLU A 80 24.46 4.48 19.44
N GLN A 81 23.41 4.71 20.22
CA GLN A 81 23.46 4.62 21.69
C GLN A 81 23.81 3.20 22.17
N THR A 82 23.30 2.17 21.49
CA THR A 82 23.55 0.77 21.86
C THR A 82 25.02 0.42 21.64
N ILE A 83 25.60 0.82 20.50
CA ILE A 83 27.03 0.61 20.21
C ILE A 83 27.90 1.43 21.16
N ALA A 84 27.55 2.70 21.43
CA ALA A 84 28.28 3.54 22.35
C ALA A 84 28.32 2.97 23.77
N LYS A 85 27.17 2.48 24.27
CA LYS A 85 27.09 1.81 25.58
C LYS A 85 27.95 0.53 25.65
N ALA A 86 27.96 -0.26 24.57
CA ALA A 86 28.78 -1.48 24.50
C ALA A 86 30.27 -1.16 24.53
N LEU A 87 30.72 -0.12 23.82
CA LEU A 87 32.12 0.34 23.84
C LEU A 87 32.53 0.90 25.19
N GLN A 88 31.66 1.62 25.88
CA GLN A 88 31.88 2.16 27.22
C GLN A 88 31.91 1.03 28.28
N GLY A 89 30.92 0.13 28.23
CA GLY A 89 30.77 -0.99 29.17
C GLY A 89 31.94 -2.00 29.11
N GLY A 90 32.52 -2.18 27.90
CA GLY A 90 33.73 -2.97 27.72
C GLY A 90 35.03 -2.27 28.17
N GLY A 91 34.97 -1.02 28.61
CA GLY A 91 36.13 -0.24 29.02
C GLY A 91 37.04 0.22 27.87
N PHE A 92 36.59 0.05 26.62
CA PHE A 92 37.39 0.37 25.43
C PHE A 92 37.49 1.89 25.17
N ILE A 93 36.40 2.62 25.44
CA ILE A 93 36.30 4.07 25.22
C ILE A 93 35.51 4.70 26.37
N LYS A 94 36.08 5.70 27.07
CA LYS A 94 35.41 6.35 28.21
C LYS A 94 34.15 7.12 27.83
N GLN A 95 34.14 7.81 26.65
CA GLN A 95 33.04 8.59 26.12
C GLN A 95 32.92 8.31 24.62
N ALA A 96 32.26 7.21 24.26
CA ALA A 96 32.05 6.85 22.87
C ALA A 96 30.95 7.70 22.26
N GLN A 97 31.29 8.45 21.20
CA GLN A 97 30.32 9.11 20.33
C GLN A 97 30.32 8.36 19.00
N VAL A 98 29.20 7.70 18.73
CA VAL A 98 29.00 6.86 17.54
C VAL A 98 28.06 7.55 16.60
N ASN A 99 28.39 7.54 15.30
CA ASN A 99 27.52 8.02 14.22
C ASN A 99 27.34 6.91 13.21
N ILE A 100 26.09 6.68 12.78
CA ILE A 100 25.71 5.69 11.78
C ILE A 100 25.18 6.40 10.54
N LEU A 101 25.83 6.21 9.40
CA LEU A 101 25.36 6.65 8.09
C LEU A 101 24.79 5.45 7.32
N LEU A 102 23.54 5.53 6.92
CA LEU A 102 22.90 4.56 6.04
C LEU A 102 23.42 4.77 4.61
N LEU A 103 24.17 3.79 4.08
CA LEU A 103 24.71 3.84 2.72
C LEU A 103 23.76 3.24 1.69
N GLN A 104 23.09 2.13 2.05
CA GLN A 104 22.12 1.44 1.19
C GLN A 104 20.94 0.96 2.03
N ASN A 105 19.75 1.39 1.64
CA ASN A 105 18.49 0.94 2.19
C ASN A 105 18.00 -0.29 1.41
N ARG A 106 18.21 -1.49 1.93
CA ARG A 106 17.72 -2.75 1.36
C ARG A 106 16.69 -3.45 2.24
N GLY A 107 16.67 -3.13 3.53
CA GLY A 107 15.73 -3.72 4.48
C GLY A 107 14.33 -3.14 4.40
N ASN A 108 14.17 -1.97 3.80
CA ASN A 108 12.90 -1.24 3.75
C ASN A 108 12.45 -1.01 2.30
N GLN A 109 12.05 -2.10 1.63
CA GLN A 109 11.59 -2.07 0.24
C GLN A 109 10.17 -2.59 0.14
N VAL A 110 9.40 -2.05 -0.82
CA VAL A 110 8.08 -2.53 -1.23
C VAL A 110 8.18 -3.15 -2.61
N SER A 111 7.53 -4.28 -2.80
CA SER A 111 7.41 -4.92 -4.11
C SER A 111 6.13 -4.44 -4.78
N VAL A 112 6.22 -3.87 -5.98
CA VAL A 112 5.07 -3.50 -6.80
C VAL A 112 5.03 -4.42 -8.01
N LEU A 113 3.96 -5.19 -8.15
CA LEU A 113 3.83 -6.28 -9.12
C LEU A 113 2.55 -6.15 -9.95
N GLY A 114 2.52 -6.83 -11.07
CA GLY A 114 1.35 -6.95 -11.95
C GLY A 114 1.28 -5.83 -12.98
N GLN A 115 0.09 -5.29 -13.20
CA GLN A 115 -0.23 -4.37 -14.29
C GLN A 115 0.11 -2.90 -13.94
N VAL A 116 1.39 -2.64 -13.73
CA VAL A 116 1.97 -1.31 -13.51
C VAL A 116 3.01 -1.01 -14.59
N GLY A 117 3.42 0.26 -14.72
CA GLY A 117 4.37 0.67 -15.74
C GLY A 117 5.75 0.01 -15.59
N ARG A 118 6.23 -0.15 -14.35
CA ARG A 118 7.53 -0.74 -14.00
C ARG A 118 7.39 -1.65 -12.78
N PRO A 119 7.06 -2.94 -12.95
CA PRO A 119 7.07 -3.88 -11.83
C PRO A 119 8.47 -4.04 -11.25
N GLY A 120 8.58 -4.13 -9.92
CA GLY A 120 9.88 -4.27 -9.26
C GLY A 120 9.83 -4.07 -7.76
N ARG A 121 11.03 -3.97 -7.17
CA ARG A 121 11.22 -3.59 -5.77
C ARG A 121 11.69 -2.15 -5.69
N PHE A 122 11.05 -1.38 -4.82
CA PHE A 122 11.32 0.05 -4.66
C PHE A 122 11.66 0.32 -3.20
N PRO A 123 12.74 1.07 -2.92
CA PRO A 123 13.06 1.46 -1.55
C PRO A 123 12.03 2.47 -1.04
N LEU A 124 11.70 2.39 0.23
CA LEU A 124 10.95 3.43 0.92
C LEU A 124 11.92 4.51 1.40
N GLU A 125 11.87 5.68 0.79
CA GLU A 125 12.73 6.82 1.16
C GLU A 125 12.19 7.55 2.39
N THR A 126 10.87 7.53 2.58
CA THR A 126 10.18 8.15 3.71
C THR A 126 9.29 7.14 4.44
N PHE A 127 8.98 7.43 5.72
CA PHE A 127 8.16 6.56 6.57
C PHE A 127 6.67 6.63 6.29
N ASN A 128 6.23 7.74 5.71
CA ASN A 128 4.82 7.98 5.43
C ASN A 128 4.48 7.72 3.97
N THR A 129 5.35 7.00 3.23
CA THR A 129 5.09 6.65 1.84
C THR A 129 3.77 5.89 1.73
N ARG A 130 2.89 6.38 0.89
CA ARG A 130 1.55 5.84 0.70
C ARG A 130 1.48 4.92 -0.51
N ILE A 131 0.43 4.10 -0.57
CA ILE A 131 0.26 3.17 -1.70
C ILE A 131 0.13 3.91 -3.03
N SER A 132 -0.52 5.07 -3.08
CA SER A 132 -0.63 5.90 -4.27
C SER A 132 0.72 6.36 -4.79
N GLU A 133 1.61 6.77 -3.89
CA GLU A 133 2.98 7.18 -4.21
C GLU A 133 3.80 6.02 -4.75
N MET A 134 3.72 4.83 -4.13
CA MET A 134 4.40 3.63 -4.61
C MET A 134 3.93 3.20 -6.00
N VAL A 135 2.63 3.29 -6.26
CA VAL A 135 2.07 3.04 -7.60
C VAL A 135 2.58 4.07 -8.59
N ALA A 136 2.68 5.36 -8.22
CA ALA A 136 3.25 6.41 -9.07
C ALA A 136 4.74 6.17 -9.38
N ILE A 137 5.55 5.82 -8.38
CA ILE A 137 6.98 5.45 -8.54
C ILE A 137 7.13 4.26 -9.48
N ALA A 138 6.21 3.28 -9.43
CA ALA A 138 6.15 2.14 -10.34
C ALA A 138 5.62 2.50 -11.74
N GLY A 139 5.44 3.79 -12.07
CA GLY A 139 4.99 4.26 -13.38
C GLY A 139 3.48 4.20 -13.58
N GLY A 140 2.70 4.13 -12.51
CA GLY A 140 1.24 4.08 -12.54
C GLY A 140 0.66 2.73 -12.96
N ILE A 141 -0.65 2.62 -12.88
CA ILE A 141 -1.40 1.46 -13.39
C ILE A 141 -1.43 1.56 -14.92
N ASN A 142 -1.04 0.50 -15.62
CA ASN A 142 -1.05 0.49 -17.09
C ASN A 142 -2.47 0.27 -17.64
N ALA A 143 -2.64 0.40 -18.96
CA ALA A 143 -3.94 0.29 -19.64
C ALA A 143 -4.67 -1.05 -19.43
N MET A 144 -3.94 -2.12 -19.09
CA MET A 144 -4.49 -3.45 -18.82
C MET A 144 -4.72 -3.70 -17.34
N GLY A 145 -4.41 -2.73 -16.48
CA GLY A 145 -4.52 -2.85 -15.03
C GLY A 145 -5.92 -2.55 -14.50
N SER A 146 -6.23 -3.17 -13.37
CA SER A 146 -7.44 -2.90 -12.59
C SER A 146 -7.27 -1.58 -11.82
N ASP A 147 -8.39 -0.88 -11.60
CA ASP A 147 -8.45 0.28 -10.71
C ASP A 147 -8.16 -0.08 -9.23
N VAL A 148 -8.21 -1.38 -8.90
CA VAL A 148 -8.01 -1.90 -7.55
C VAL A 148 -6.63 -2.55 -7.45
N ALA A 149 -5.87 -2.15 -6.43
CA ALA A 149 -4.63 -2.79 -6.02
C ALA A 149 -4.85 -3.62 -4.75
N ILE A 150 -4.12 -4.72 -4.63
CA ILE A 150 -4.11 -5.58 -3.46
C ILE A 150 -2.81 -5.30 -2.70
N LEU A 151 -2.92 -4.82 -1.47
CA LEU A 151 -1.80 -4.67 -0.55
C LEU A 151 -1.74 -5.89 0.36
N THR A 152 -0.59 -6.56 0.38
CA THR A 152 -0.31 -7.66 1.32
C THR A 152 0.98 -7.38 2.07
N GLY A 153 1.07 -7.85 3.30
CA GLY A 153 2.24 -7.66 4.14
C GLY A 153 2.05 -8.27 5.52
N THR A 154 2.80 -7.79 6.49
CA THR A 154 2.69 -8.20 7.88
C THR A 154 2.53 -6.97 8.77
N ARG A 155 1.58 -7.00 9.68
CA ARG A 155 1.37 -5.97 10.70
C ARG A 155 1.33 -6.64 12.07
N GLU A 156 2.18 -6.20 12.99
CA GLU A 156 2.26 -6.78 14.34
C GLU A 156 2.46 -8.31 14.34
N GLY A 157 3.24 -8.83 13.40
CA GLY A 157 3.49 -10.27 13.25
C GLY A 157 2.35 -11.07 12.61
N LYS A 158 1.24 -10.43 12.19
CA LYS A 158 0.09 -11.09 11.57
C LYS A 158 0.03 -10.78 10.07
N PRO A 159 -0.39 -11.73 9.22
CA PRO A 159 -0.65 -11.48 7.82
C PRO A 159 -1.68 -10.35 7.64
N TYR A 160 -1.40 -9.44 6.74
CA TYR A 160 -2.25 -8.31 6.40
C TYR A 160 -2.58 -8.35 4.91
N ARG A 161 -3.85 -8.21 4.54
CA ARG A 161 -4.30 -8.08 3.16
C ARG A 161 -5.44 -7.07 3.08
N LYS A 162 -5.33 -6.11 2.16
CA LYS A 162 -6.38 -5.13 1.89
C LYS A 162 -6.49 -4.86 0.40
N GLU A 163 -7.71 -4.78 -0.11
CA GLU A 163 -8.01 -4.29 -1.46
C GLU A 163 -8.27 -2.79 -1.40
N ILE A 164 -7.64 -2.05 -2.30
CA ILE A 164 -7.67 -0.58 -2.31
C ILE A 164 -8.04 -0.13 -3.71
N ASP A 165 -9.17 0.52 -3.83
CA ASP A 165 -9.64 1.16 -5.06
C ASP A 165 -8.84 2.46 -5.27
N ILE A 166 -7.73 2.37 -5.99
CA ILE A 166 -6.81 3.49 -6.22
C ILE A 166 -7.50 4.62 -6.97
N VAL A 167 -8.22 4.32 -8.05
CA VAL A 167 -8.90 5.32 -8.86
C VAL A 167 -10.09 5.91 -8.10
N GLY A 168 -10.92 5.06 -7.48
CA GLY A 168 -12.09 5.50 -6.72
C GLY A 168 -11.75 6.32 -5.49
N MET A 169 -10.58 6.12 -4.89
CA MET A 169 -10.06 6.92 -3.79
C MET A 169 -9.95 8.41 -4.17
N PHE A 170 -9.43 8.72 -5.36
CA PHE A 170 -9.35 10.09 -5.87
C PHE A 170 -10.69 10.61 -6.38
N LEU A 171 -11.44 9.79 -7.14
CA LEU A 171 -12.72 10.22 -7.72
C LEU A 171 -13.79 10.52 -6.66
N ASN A 172 -13.76 9.82 -5.52
CA ASN A 172 -14.77 9.94 -4.47
C ASN A 172 -14.24 10.70 -3.23
N ASN A 173 -13.07 11.34 -3.32
CA ASN A 173 -12.43 12.06 -2.21
C ASN A 173 -12.27 11.20 -0.93
N LYS A 174 -11.90 9.92 -1.08
CA LYS A 174 -11.71 8.96 0.02
C LYS A 174 -10.22 8.75 0.32
N LEU A 175 -9.49 9.85 0.53
CA LEU A 175 -8.04 9.83 0.73
C LEU A 175 -7.62 9.12 2.02
N GLU A 176 -8.54 8.87 2.95
CA GLU A 176 -8.32 8.03 4.13
C GLU A 176 -7.98 6.57 3.77
N ASN A 177 -8.32 6.13 2.55
CA ASN A 177 -7.95 4.81 2.03
C ASN A 177 -6.54 4.78 1.42
N ASP A 178 -5.86 5.91 1.32
CA ASP A 178 -4.47 6.00 0.88
C ASP A 178 -3.54 5.58 2.03
N ILE A 179 -3.33 4.28 2.14
CA ILE A 179 -2.67 3.63 3.29
C ILE A 179 -1.16 3.79 3.19
N VAL A 180 -0.54 4.02 4.35
CA VAL A 180 0.92 3.97 4.48
C VAL A 180 1.41 2.54 4.30
N VAL A 181 2.40 2.37 3.43
CA VAL A 181 3.05 1.07 3.18
C VAL A 181 4.27 0.91 4.08
N ALA A 182 4.67 -0.33 4.31
CA ALA A 182 5.82 -0.67 5.14
C ALA A 182 6.80 -1.57 4.37
N GLY A 183 8.05 -1.63 4.84
CA GLY A 183 9.03 -2.55 4.28
C GLY A 183 8.57 -4.00 4.33
N GLY A 184 8.76 -4.72 3.22
CA GLY A 184 8.27 -6.07 3.03
C GLY A 184 6.86 -6.18 2.47
N ASP A 185 6.14 -5.07 2.31
CA ASP A 185 4.83 -5.09 1.67
C ASP A 185 4.92 -5.43 0.18
N VAL A 186 3.85 -6.04 -0.32
CA VAL A 186 3.64 -6.31 -1.73
C VAL A 186 2.36 -5.63 -2.19
N ILE A 187 2.47 -4.79 -3.21
CA ILE A 187 1.36 -4.16 -3.92
C ILE A 187 1.19 -4.94 -5.23
N TYR A 188 0.04 -5.53 -5.43
CA TYR A 188 -0.27 -6.27 -6.65
C TYR A 188 -1.45 -5.64 -7.37
N VAL A 189 -1.23 -5.20 -8.62
CA VAL A 189 -2.27 -4.72 -9.52
C VAL A 189 -2.61 -5.84 -10.50
N HIS A 190 -3.80 -6.40 -10.38
CA HIS A 190 -4.23 -7.46 -11.28
C HIS A 190 -4.74 -6.90 -12.62
N ARG A 191 -5.07 -7.77 -13.57
CA ARG A 191 -5.65 -7.36 -14.85
C ARG A 191 -7.02 -6.73 -14.61
N GLN A 192 -7.36 -5.75 -15.47
CA GLN A 192 -8.69 -5.15 -15.48
C GLN A 192 -9.79 -6.21 -15.69
N PRO A 193 -10.97 -6.00 -15.07
CA PRO A 193 -12.10 -6.88 -15.30
C PRO A 193 -12.60 -6.77 -16.73
N MET A 194 -12.93 -7.90 -17.36
CA MET A 194 -13.40 -7.98 -18.74
C MET A 194 -14.80 -8.58 -18.78
N TYR A 195 -15.57 -8.23 -19.82
CA TYR A 195 -16.75 -8.97 -20.25
C TYR A 195 -16.58 -9.38 -21.72
N TYR A 196 -17.40 -10.30 -22.18
CA TYR A 196 -17.38 -10.83 -23.52
C TYR A 196 -18.72 -10.59 -24.18
N ILE A 197 -18.70 -10.27 -25.49
CA ILE A 197 -19.93 -10.10 -26.27
C ILE A 197 -19.79 -10.81 -27.61
N TYR A 198 -20.83 -11.53 -28.00
CA TYR A 198 -20.86 -12.27 -29.27
C TYR A 198 -22.29 -12.41 -29.82
N GLY A 199 -22.41 -13.08 -30.98
CA GLY A 199 -23.67 -13.23 -31.74
C GLY A 199 -23.87 -12.11 -32.73
N GLU A 200 -25.12 -11.65 -32.90
CA GLU A 200 -25.49 -10.62 -33.86
C GLU A 200 -25.15 -9.20 -33.34
N VAL A 201 -23.87 -8.97 -33.07
CA VAL A 201 -23.26 -7.72 -32.63
C VAL A 201 -22.21 -7.28 -33.64
N GLN A 202 -22.05 -5.98 -33.87
CA GLN A 202 -21.19 -5.45 -34.93
C GLN A 202 -19.70 -5.75 -34.69
N ARG A 203 -19.27 -5.70 -33.44
CA ARG A 203 -17.88 -5.96 -33.03
C ARG A 203 -17.86 -6.97 -31.89
N PRO A 204 -17.94 -8.27 -32.17
CA PRO A 204 -17.78 -9.30 -31.15
C PRO A 204 -16.36 -9.27 -30.57
N GLY A 205 -16.23 -9.56 -29.28
CA GLY A 205 -14.93 -9.55 -28.62
C GLY A 205 -15.00 -9.47 -27.10
N SER A 206 -13.87 -9.16 -26.50
CA SER A 206 -13.74 -8.91 -25.06
C SER A 206 -13.44 -7.45 -24.81
N TYR A 207 -14.11 -6.87 -23.80
CA TYR A 207 -14.05 -5.46 -23.48
C TYR A 207 -13.89 -5.27 -21.96
N ARG A 208 -13.28 -4.16 -21.55
CA ARG A 208 -13.16 -3.80 -20.13
C ARG A 208 -14.56 -3.54 -19.55
N VAL A 209 -14.78 -4.04 -18.33
CA VAL A 209 -15.91 -3.63 -17.51
C VAL A 209 -15.58 -2.29 -16.85
N GLU A 210 -16.26 -1.25 -17.26
CA GLU A 210 -16.12 0.07 -16.65
C GLU A 210 -16.96 0.18 -15.37
N ARG A 211 -16.61 1.12 -14.53
CA ARG A 211 -17.30 1.35 -13.26
C ARG A 211 -18.77 1.75 -13.50
N GLY A 212 -19.68 0.97 -12.92
CA GLY A 212 -21.12 1.22 -13.08
C GLY A 212 -21.67 0.94 -14.48
N MET A 213 -20.93 0.17 -15.32
CA MET A 213 -21.32 -0.16 -16.66
C MET A 213 -22.65 -0.93 -16.72
N THR A 214 -23.56 -0.50 -17.56
CA THR A 214 -24.82 -1.18 -17.86
C THR A 214 -24.70 -2.08 -19.09
N VAL A 215 -25.63 -3.03 -19.23
CA VAL A 215 -25.71 -3.92 -20.41
C VAL A 215 -25.87 -3.10 -21.70
N ARG A 216 -26.62 -2.00 -21.66
CA ARG A 216 -26.76 -1.08 -22.80
C ARG A 216 -25.42 -0.47 -23.22
N GLN A 217 -24.60 -0.03 -22.24
CA GLN A 217 -23.28 0.52 -22.53
C GLN A 217 -22.33 -0.56 -23.06
N ALA A 218 -22.39 -1.77 -22.51
CA ALA A 218 -21.61 -2.89 -23.00
C ALA A 218 -21.97 -3.25 -24.45
N LEU A 219 -23.27 -3.25 -24.79
CA LEU A 219 -23.74 -3.46 -26.15
C LEU A 219 -23.25 -2.36 -27.10
N ALA A 220 -23.28 -1.10 -26.64
CA ALA A 220 -22.79 0.06 -27.41
C ALA A 220 -21.27 -0.04 -27.68
N GLN A 221 -20.47 -0.49 -26.71
CA GLN A 221 -19.03 -0.76 -26.92
C GLN A 221 -18.79 -1.80 -28.01
N GLY A 222 -19.63 -2.83 -28.08
CA GLY A 222 -19.64 -3.82 -29.15
C GLY A 222 -20.16 -3.29 -30.50
N GLY A 223 -20.50 -1.99 -30.60
CA GLY A 223 -21.02 -1.35 -31.81
C GLY A 223 -22.52 -1.51 -32.02
N GLY A 224 -23.24 -2.04 -31.05
CA GLY A 224 -24.68 -2.33 -31.17
C GLY A 224 -25.00 -3.60 -31.98
N PRO A 225 -26.27 -3.99 -32.07
CA PRO A 225 -26.69 -5.13 -32.88
C PRO A 225 -26.39 -4.94 -34.38
N THR A 226 -26.19 -6.02 -35.10
CA THR A 226 -26.20 -6.02 -36.58
C THR A 226 -27.63 -5.73 -37.08
N PRO A 227 -27.84 -5.52 -38.39
CA PRO A 227 -29.21 -5.42 -38.96
C PRO A 227 -30.08 -6.67 -38.70
N ARG A 228 -29.45 -7.82 -38.36
CA ARG A 228 -30.15 -9.05 -38.00
C ARG A 228 -30.29 -9.24 -36.48
N GLY A 229 -29.61 -8.45 -35.70
CA GLY A 229 -29.61 -8.54 -34.23
C GLY A 229 -30.70 -7.74 -33.57
N THR A 230 -30.97 -7.99 -32.29
CA THR A 230 -31.97 -7.24 -31.52
C THR A 230 -31.49 -6.92 -30.12
N GLU A 231 -31.82 -5.73 -29.62
CA GLU A 231 -31.64 -5.33 -28.22
C GLU A 231 -32.70 -5.94 -27.29
N ARG A 232 -33.84 -6.37 -27.85
CA ARG A 232 -35.01 -6.84 -27.07
C ARG A 232 -34.82 -8.25 -26.56
N SER A 233 -33.88 -9.02 -27.09
CA SER A 233 -33.63 -10.42 -26.72
C SER A 233 -32.15 -10.68 -26.58
N LEU A 234 -31.60 -10.28 -25.42
CA LEU A 234 -30.23 -10.55 -25.06
C LEU A 234 -30.18 -11.78 -24.15
N GLY A 235 -29.15 -12.61 -24.32
CA GLY A 235 -28.76 -13.61 -23.35
C GLY A 235 -27.56 -13.12 -22.55
N MET A 236 -27.45 -13.50 -21.28
CA MET A 236 -26.27 -13.28 -20.46
C MET A 236 -25.92 -14.58 -19.73
N TYR A 237 -24.65 -14.94 -19.79
CA TYR A 237 -24.10 -16.04 -19.00
C TYR A 237 -23.21 -15.44 -17.93
N ARG A 238 -23.56 -15.67 -16.67
CA ARG A 238 -22.85 -15.13 -15.51
C ARG A 238 -22.41 -16.28 -14.60
N ARG A 239 -21.19 -16.20 -14.11
CA ARG A 239 -20.70 -17.15 -13.13
C ARG A 239 -21.17 -16.77 -11.73
N GLY A 240 -21.90 -17.66 -11.08
CA GLY A 240 -22.34 -17.50 -9.70
C GLY A 240 -21.20 -17.68 -8.68
N SER A 241 -21.45 -17.36 -7.44
CA SER A 241 -20.51 -17.55 -6.32
C SER A 241 -20.14 -19.03 -6.09
N ASP A 242 -21.01 -19.96 -6.52
CA ASP A 242 -20.78 -21.42 -6.48
C ASP A 242 -19.92 -21.91 -7.66
N GLY A 243 -19.44 -21.00 -8.54
CA GLY A 243 -18.67 -21.30 -9.72
C GLY A 243 -19.47 -21.78 -10.93
N LYS A 244 -20.78 -22.01 -10.78
CA LYS A 244 -21.65 -22.45 -11.90
C LYS A 244 -22.03 -21.28 -12.79
N VAL A 245 -22.18 -21.55 -14.08
CA VAL A 245 -22.66 -20.56 -15.04
C VAL A 245 -24.19 -20.59 -15.08
N VAL A 246 -24.81 -19.45 -14.89
CA VAL A 246 -26.25 -19.26 -14.94
C VAL A 246 -26.60 -18.48 -16.22
N SER A 247 -27.64 -18.90 -16.93
CA SER A 247 -28.19 -18.16 -18.05
C SER A 247 -29.26 -17.18 -17.56
N LEU A 248 -29.12 -15.92 -17.94
CA LEU A 248 -29.99 -14.82 -17.53
C LEU A 248 -30.51 -14.09 -18.77
N ASN A 249 -31.67 -13.45 -18.64
CA ASN A 249 -32.15 -12.44 -19.58
C ASN A 249 -31.88 -11.07 -18.96
N PRO A 250 -30.79 -10.38 -19.33
CA PRO A 250 -30.39 -9.16 -18.66
C PRO A 250 -31.31 -7.99 -19.01
N GLU A 251 -31.57 -7.13 -18.05
CA GLU A 251 -32.15 -5.83 -18.31
C GLU A 251 -31.10 -4.90 -18.93
N LEU A 252 -31.47 -4.08 -19.92
CA LEU A 252 -30.54 -3.17 -20.58
C LEU A 252 -29.87 -2.17 -19.60
N ASN A 253 -30.58 -1.76 -18.56
CA ASN A 253 -30.04 -0.87 -17.51
C ASN A 253 -29.41 -1.64 -16.33
N GLY A 254 -29.44 -2.96 -16.37
CA GLY A 254 -28.79 -3.80 -15.36
C GLY A 254 -27.26 -3.74 -15.44
N PRO A 255 -26.56 -4.05 -14.35
CA PRO A 255 -25.09 -3.98 -14.29
C PRO A 255 -24.44 -5.16 -15.01
N VAL A 256 -23.34 -4.88 -15.71
CA VAL A 256 -22.40 -5.88 -16.20
C VAL A 256 -21.35 -6.16 -15.12
N GLN A 257 -21.02 -7.44 -14.96
CA GLN A 257 -20.01 -7.91 -14.01
C GLN A 257 -18.80 -8.50 -14.73
N PRO A 258 -17.66 -8.61 -14.05
CA PRO A 258 -16.50 -9.34 -14.58
C PRO A 258 -16.89 -10.75 -15.03
N ASP A 259 -16.32 -11.16 -16.17
CA ASP A 259 -16.54 -12.48 -16.82
C ASP A 259 -17.97 -12.74 -17.32
N ASP A 260 -18.85 -11.72 -17.36
CA ASP A 260 -20.12 -11.85 -18.04
C ASP A 260 -19.92 -12.10 -19.53
N VAL A 261 -20.75 -12.98 -20.10
CA VAL A 261 -20.80 -13.25 -21.52
C VAL A 261 -22.16 -12.85 -22.06
N LEU A 262 -22.20 -11.75 -22.84
CA LEU A 262 -23.40 -11.24 -23.48
C LEU A 262 -23.59 -11.92 -24.85
N TYR A 263 -24.77 -12.42 -25.09
CA TYR A 263 -25.17 -13.02 -26.37
C TYR A 263 -26.27 -12.17 -27.03
N VAL A 264 -25.96 -11.58 -28.18
CA VAL A 264 -26.95 -10.83 -28.97
C VAL A 264 -27.62 -11.80 -29.91
N LYS A 265 -28.93 -12.02 -29.69
CA LYS A 265 -29.71 -12.95 -30.50
C LYS A 265 -30.14 -12.31 -31.82
N GLU A 266 -30.40 -13.19 -32.80
CA GLU A 266 -31.01 -12.81 -34.06
C GLU A 266 -32.46 -12.30 -33.84
N SER A 267 -32.84 -11.25 -34.55
CA SER A 267 -34.26 -10.78 -34.60
C SER A 267 -35.07 -11.80 -35.39
N LEU A 268 -36.20 -12.19 -34.85
CA LEU A 268 -37.09 -13.11 -35.55
C LEU A 268 -37.99 -12.40 -36.58
N PHE A 269 -37.99 -11.04 -36.60
CA PHE A 269 -38.77 -10.21 -37.50
C PHE A 269 -38.10 -8.88 -37.78
#